data_4f13e2821c9b549e94045944ac5a5a2d
#
_entry.id   4f13e2821c9b549e94045944ac5a5a2d
#
_cell.length_a   1.000
_cell.length_b   1.000
_cell.length_c   1.000
_cell.angle_alpha   90.00
_cell.angle_beta   90.00
_cell.angle_gamma   90.00
#
_symmetry.space_group_name_H-M   'P 1'
#
loop_
_entity.id
_entity.type
_entity.pdbx_description
1 polymer ?
#
loop_
_entity_poly.entity_id
_entity_poly.type
_entity_poly.pdbx_seq_one_letter_code
_entity_poly.pdbx_strand_id
1 'polypeptide(L)'
;MKLANERVVGRSVPVTKELDIILMRLDRLSMTPGFAQQRRIAFTRALQVYVELGSQAPLSPLPEEVGLADLLLYADFYPEDGQLTLIEQLRDVITEHIPEEERVWLDPLKHSYMDLVEWLPQETGTQRHKVRSIGNGRVYEVPADSLGPDAESGQVLFTRFVREPGDPESPLAVPAGPVLMLSAEDARALYETTGEERREMEVVGGSFELGDWPEFAKRFGHLLLRNFARMRLAALVEAVSEIRYRTTAGAPYFYVMALYEHHEFTFIAGGMAELEGWKEEAPVRSAGATASGKLRRFIQGSSGAEAGASPTARVTVTATELFLECDSRERLDTVKHSLAAAFGFSLHFRGEAVQPPMRQVTQAELSAAEPLTVVVTDEEDRTLMNAFLETVYLEWADRESPAVGGETPRHVMTTQAGRTQVTALIDEMERNDFGLLRTGVAAFDYNKLRAHVGLC
;
A
#
# COMPACT_ATOMS: atom_id res chain seq x y z
N MET A 1 -10.68 9.69 -8.97
CA MET A 1 -10.55 10.81 -8.02
C MET A 1 -9.04 10.94 -7.78
N LYS A 2 -8.38 11.91 -8.39
CA LYS A 2 -6.96 12.15 -8.13
C LYS A 2 -6.92 12.97 -6.85
N LEU A 3 -6.31 12.46 -5.79
CA LEU A 3 -5.81 13.33 -4.74
C LEU A 3 -4.89 14.32 -5.47
N ALA A 4 -5.43 15.53 -5.74
CA ALA A 4 -4.71 16.53 -6.50
C ALA A 4 -3.38 16.78 -5.80
N ASN A 5 -2.34 16.88 -6.56
CA ASN A 5 -0.91 16.98 -6.30
C ASN A 5 -0.42 17.84 -5.12
N GLU A 6 -1.20 18.04 -4.09
CA GLU A 6 -0.85 18.87 -2.95
C GLU A 6 -0.65 18.01 -1.71
N ARG A 7 0.51 18.16 -1.13
CA ARG A 7 1.10 17.42 -0.03
C ARG A 7 0.13 17.28 1.14
N VAL A 8 -0.24 16.04 1.52
CA VAL A 8 -0.66 15.77 2.89
C VAL A 8 0.60 15.90 3.75
N VAL A 9 0.86 17.09 4.23
CA VAL A 9 1.97 17.35 5.15
C VAL A 9 1.42 17.25 6.55
N GLY A 10 1.66 16.12 7.20
CA GLY A 10 1.44 16.00 8.61
C GLY A 10 2.57 16.71 9.38
N ARG A 11 2.24 17.60 10.28
CA ARG A 11 3.20 18.23 11.20
C ARG A 11 2.64 18.25 12.62
N SER A 12 3.53 17.95 13.56
CA SER A 12 3.35 18.36 14.95
C SER A 12 3.57 19.86 15.03
N VAL A 13 2.52 20.61 15.33
CA VAL A 13 2.54 22.08 15.43
C VAL A 13 2.88 22.48 16.86
N PRO A 14 3.65 23.55 17.13
CA PRO A 14 3.82 24.06 18.48
C PRO A 14 2.48 24.52 19.03
N VAL A 15 1.95 23.76 19.95
CA VAL A 15 0.77 24.09 20.77
C VAL A 15 1.25 24.99 21.92
N THR A 16 0.34 25.69 22.60
CA THR A 16 0.75 26.36 23.82
C THR A 16 1.29 25.31 24.79
N LYS A 17 2.37 25.65 25.50
CA LYS A 17 3.08 24.72 26.40
C LYS A 17 2.13 24.01 27.38
N GLU A 18 1.15 24.74 27.88
CA GLU A 18 0.18 24.25 28.86
C GLU A 18 -0.76 23.19 28.26
N LEU A 19 -1.25 23.41 27.02
CA LEU A 19 -2.10 22.46 26.33
C LEU A 19 -1.31 21.19 25.97
N ASP A 20 -0.05 21.32 25.56
CA ASP A 20 0.84 20.16 25.30
C ASP A 20 1.03 19.30 26.56
N ILE A 21 1.19 19.93 27.73
CA ILE A 21 1.31 19.20 29.00
C ILE A 21 0.03 18.41 29.30
N ILE A 22 -1.15 19.03 29.08
CA ILE A 22 -2.42 18.33 29.25
C ILE A 22 -2.53 17.13 28.29
N LEU A 23 -2.21 17.31 27.02
CA LEU A 23 -2.22 16.21 26.04
C LEU A 23 -1.26 15.06 26.44
N MET A 24 -0.06 15.40 26.92
CA MET A 24 0.87 14.38 27.44
C MET A 24 0.35 13.65 28.69
N ARG A 25 -0.41 14.33 29.56
CA ARG A 25 -1.06 13.70 30.74
C ARG A 25 -2.16 12.73 30.31
N LEU A 26 -2.99 13.14 29.32
CA LEU A 26 -4.04 12.30 28.75
C LEU A 26 -3.45 11.08 28.05
N ASP A 27 -2.36 11.26 27.31
CA ASP A 27 -1.66 10.15 26.68
C ASP A 27 -1.17 9.13 27.73
N ARG A 28 -0.47 9.58 28.76
CA ARG A 28 -0.01 8.70 29.84
C ARG A 28 -1.17 7.98 30.54
N LEU A 29 -2.28 8.66 30.77
CA LEU A 29 -3.49 8.07 31.37
C LEU A 29 -4.05 6.98 30.44
N SER A 30 -4.15 7.25 29.15
CA SER A 30 -4.67 6.32 28.13
C SER A 30 -3.83 5.04 28.02
N MET A 31 -2.54 5.12 28.33
CA MET A 31 -1.61 3.99 28.29
C MET A 31 -1.71 3.06 29.50
N THR A 32 -2.47 3.44 30.52
CA THR A 32 -2.65 2.57 31.70
C THR A 32 -3.52 1.36 31.36
N PRO A 33 -3.31 0.18 32.01
CA PRO A 33 -4.06 -1.04 31.69
C PRO A 33 -5.58 -0.88 31.78
N GLY A 34 -6.09 0.00 32.64
CA GLY A 34 -7.52 0.28 32.78
C GLY A 34 -8.19 0.85 31.53
N PHE A 35 -7.42 1.50 30.66
CA PHE A 35 -7.92 2.12 29.43
C PHE A 35 -7.58 1.37 28.15
N ALA A 36 -6.84 0.25 28.23
CA ALA A 36 -6.37 -0.48 27.04
C ALA A 36 -7.51 -0.94 26.12
N GLN A 37 -8.65 -1.37 26.68
CA GLN A 37 -9.82 -1.77 25.90
C GLN A 37 -10.48 -0.58 25.22
N GLN A 38 -10.67 0.52 25.93
CA GLN A 38 -11.26 1.75 25.42
C GLN A 38 -10.42 2.30 24.27
N ARG A 39 -9.10 2.37 24.45
CA ARG A 39 -8.16 2.77 23.41
C ARG A 39 -8.31 1.90 22.17
N ARG A 40 -8.31 0.58 22.32
CA ARG A 40 -8.50 -0.35 21.19
C ARG A 40 -9.81 -0.08 20.44
N ILE A 41 -10.92 0.12 21.14
CA ILE A 41 -12.22 0.37 20.51
C ILE A 41 -12.22 1.72 19.78
N ALA A 42 -11.70 2.79 20.40
CA ALA A 42 -11.61 4.11 19.79
C ALA A 42 -10.78 4.09 18.50
N PHE A 43 -9.60 3.46 18.56
CA PHE A 43 -8.73 3.28 17.40
C PHE A 43 -9.40 2.43 16.31
N THR A 44 -10.05 1.33 16.67
CA THR A 44 -10.77 0.50 15.69
C THR A 44 -11.87 1.31 15.00
N ARG A 45 -12.63 2.13 15.70
CA ARG A 45 -13.68 2.97 15.10
C ARG A 45 -13.12 4.02 14.14
N ALA A 46 -12.02 4.66 14.52
CA ALA A 46 -11.41 5.74 13.74
C ALA A 46 -10.58 5.23 12.56
N LEU A 47 -9.86 4.12 12.75
CA LEU A 47 -8.87 3.56 11.82
C LEU A 47 -9.23 2.15 11.35
N GLN A 48 -10.54 1.85 11.31
CA GLN A 48 -11.08 0.53 10.95
C GLN A 48 -10.55 0.02 9.61
N VAL A 49 -10.38 0.89 8.64
CA VAL A 49 -9.88 0.54 7.30
C VAL A 49 -8.52 -0.17 7.34
N TYR A 50 -7.63 0.24 8.24
CA TYR A 50 -6.31 -0.40 8.39
C TYR A 50 -6.39 -1.75 9.12
N VAL A 51 -7.38 -1.92 10.01
CA VAL A 51 -7.64 -3.18 10.70
C VAL A 51 -8.22 -4.22 9.73
N GLU A 52 -9.11 -3.81 8.85
CA GLU A 52 -9.72 -4.67 7.81
C GLU A 52 -8.70 -5.16 6.79
N LEU A 53 -7.70 -4.35 6.44
CA LEU A 53 -6.65 -4.72 5.52
C LEU A 53 -5.63 -5.71 6.11
N GLY A 54 -5.52 -5.76 7.44
CA GLY A 54 -4.59 -6.65 8.14
C GLY A 54 -3.12 -6.35 7.88
N SER A 55 -2.25 -7.31 8.22
CA SER A 55 -0.79 -7.17 8.08
C SER A 55 -0.27 -7.22 6.63
N GLN A 56 -1.14 -7.51 5.67
CA GLN A 56 -0.76 -7.60 4.25
C GLN A 56 -0.86 -6.25 3.51
N ALA A 57 -1.37 -5.21 4.17
CA ALA A 57 -1.48 -3.90 3.54
C ALA A 57 -0.12 -3.18 3.50
N PRO A 58 0.27 -2.60 2.37
CA PRO A 58 1.47 -1.78 2.26
C PRO A 58 1.30 -0.41 2.95
N LEU A 59 0.11 -0.12 3.48
CA LEU A 59 -0.26 1.14 4.09
C LEU A 59 -0.55 0.96 5.59
N SER A 60 0.18 1.71 6.40
CA SER A 60 -0.10 1.90 7.82
C SER A 60 -0.72 3.29 8.06
N PRO A 61 -1.41 3.50 9.19
CA PRO A 61 -1.84 4.83 9.60
C PRO A 61 -0.66 5.79 9.63
N LEU A 62 -0.89 7.04 9.23
CA LEU A 62 0.09 8.12 9.44
C LEU A 62 0.21 8.41 10.94
N PRO A 63 1.38 8.88 11.42
CA PRO A 63 1.51 9.36 12.80
C PRO A 63 0.44 10.40 13.16
N GLU A 64 0.06 11.25 12.21
CA GLU A 64 -0.97 12.27 12.37
C GLU A 64 -2.38 11.67 12.51
N GLU A 65 -2.70 10.63 11.73
CA GLU A 65 -3.98 9.91 11.90
C GLU A 65 -4.08 9.25 13.27
N VAL A 66 -2.96 8.68 13.74
CA VAL A 66 -2.87 8.11 15.09
C VAL A 66 -3.08 9.19 16.15
N GLY A 67 -2.40 10.33 16.01
CA GLY A 67 -2.54 11.45 16.94
C GLY A 67 -3.96 12.04 16.95
N LEU A 68 -4.64 12.13 15.80
CA LEU A 68 -6.05 12.53 15.75
C LEU A 68 -6.97 11.48 16.39
N ALA A 69 -6.68 10.18 16.23
CA ALA A 69 -7.42 9.12 16.91
C ALA A 69 -7.22 9.16 18.44
N ASP A 70 -6.02 9.51 18.92
CA ASP A 70 -5.77 9.76 20.34
C ASP A 70 -6.61 10.92 20.87
N LEU A 71 -6.73 12.03 20.12
CA LEU A 71 -7.58 13.17 20.51
C LEU A 71 -9.07 12.80 20.58
N LEU A 72 -9.55 11.92 19.69
CA LEU A 72 -10.91 11.38 19.78
C LEU A 72 -11.07 10.55 21.06
N LEU A 73 -10.10 9.69 21.38
CA LEU A 73 -10.10 8.90 22.62
C LEU A 73 -10.17 9.81 23.84
N TYR A 74 -9.40 10.91 23.87
CA TYR A 74 -9.31 11.78 25.05
C TYR A 74 -10.59 12.57 25.31
N ALA A 75 -11.20 13.12 24.27
CA ALA A 75 -12.23 14.13 24.43
C ALA A 75 -13.63 13.72 23.95
N ASP A 76 -13.74 12.73 23.04
CA ASP A 76 -14.99 12.43 22.33
C ASP A 76 -15.49 10.99 22.57
N PHE A 77 -14.63 10.11 23.04
CA PHE A 77 -14.98 8.70 23.20
C PHE A 77 -15.59 8.43 24.58
N TYR A 78 -16.86 8.03 24.58
CA TYR A 78 -17.57 7.52 25.76
C TYR A 78 -17.55 6.00 25.69
N PRO A 79 -16.91 5.31 26.66
CA PRO A 79 -16.79 3.83 26.64
C PRO A 79 -18.16 3.14 26.73
N GLU A 80 -19.03 3.65 27.58
CA GLU A 80 -20.41 3.18 27.79
C GLU A 80 -21.32 4.36 28.15
N ASP A 81 -22.62 4.18 28.02
CA ASP A 81 -23.59 5.18 28.43
C ASP A 81 -23.42 5.58 29.91
N GLY A 82 -23.27 6.86 30.16
CA GLY A 82 -23.08 7.42 31.50
C GLY A 82 -21.65 7.36 32.05
N GLN A 83 -20.68 6.81 31.28
CA GLN A 83 -19.26 6.92 31.63
C GLN A 83 -18.67 8.24 31.13
N LEU A 84 -17.60 8.67 31.80
CA LEU A 84 -16.87 9.89 31.49
C LEU A 84 -15.80 9.66 30.43
N THR A 85 -15.56 10.65 29.58
CA THR A 85 -14.39 10.69 28.70
C THR A 85 -13.10 10.76 29.52
N LEU A 86 -11.94 10.46 28.90
CA LEU A 86 -10.65 10.57 29.60
C LEU A 86 -10.42 11.97 30.17
N ILE A 87 -10.76 13.01 29.43
CA ILE A 87 -10.59 14.39 29.90
C ILE A 87 -11.48 14.72 31.09
N GLU A 88 -12.70 14.20 31.12
CA GLU A 88 -13.62 14.37 32.27
C GLU A 88 -13.09 13.62 33.50
N GLN A 89 -12.57 12.39 33.31
CA GLN A 89 -11.95 11.66 34.38
C GLN A 89 -10.69 12.35 34.90
N LEU A 90 -9.85 12.90 34.03
CA LEU A 90 -8.67 13.68 34.43
C LEU A 90 -9.09 14.89 35.25
N ARG A 91 -10.14 15.63 34.81
CA ARG A 91 -10.68 16.79 35.53
C ARG A 91 -11.20 16.41 36.91
N ASP A 92 -12.02 15.38 37.00
CA ASP A 92 -12.74 15.06 38.22
C ASP A 92 -11.87 14.31 39.25
N VAL A 93 -10.88 13.55 38.81
CA VAL A 93 -10.04 12.72 39.69
C VAL A 93 -8.72 13.38 40.08
N ILE A 94 -8.15 14.27 39.25
CA ILE A 94 -6.80 14.79 39.43
C ILE A 94 -6.74 16.33 39.54
N THR A 95 -7.89 17.00 39.57
CA THR A 95 -7.97 18.47 39.55
C THR A 95 -7.09 19.16 40.61
N GLU A 96 -6.99 18.58 41.81
CA GLU A 96 -6.19 19.15 42.90
C GLU A 96 -4.66 19.14 42.65
N HIS A 97 -4.20 18.35 41.67
CA HIS A 97 -2.78 18.15 41.37
C HIS A 97 -2.36 18.77 40.01
N ILE A 98 -3.31 19.44 39.31
CA ILE A 98 -3.03 20.10 38.04
C ILE A 98 -2.89 21.60 38.31
N PRO A 99 -1.78 22.26 37.91
CA PRO A 99 -1.61 23.69 37.98
C PRO A 99 -2.77 24.43 37.30
N GLU A 100 -3.15 25.62 37.82
CA GLU A 100 -4.26 26.40 37.31
C GLU A 100 -4.07 26.77 35.84
N GLU A 101 -2.85 27.12 35.43
CA GLU A 101 -2.50 27.46 34.05
C GLU A 101 -2.71 26.28 33.05
N GLU A 102 -2.65 25.06 33.51
CA GLU A 102 -2.97 23.86 32.73
C GLU A 102 -4.48 23.56 32.81
N ARG A 103 -5.05 23.65 33.98
CA ARG A 103 -6.44 23.29 34.27
C ARG A 103 -7.45 24.08 33.44
N VAL A 104 -7.19 25.35 33.16
CA VAL A 104 -8.05 26.21 32.34
C VAL A 104 -8.26 25.71 30.91
N TRP A 105 -7.39 24.83 30.42
CA TRP A 105 -7.52 24.23 29.10
C TRP A 105 -8.41 22.99 29.02
N LEU A 106 -8.77 22.38 30.16
CA LEU A 106 -9.58 21.16 30.18
C LEU A 106 -10.98 21.38 29.59
N ASP A 107 -11.66 22.43 29.97
CA ASP A 107 -13.01 22.75 29.47
C ASP A 107 -13.00 23.12 27.97
N PRO A 108 -12.13 24.00 27.47
CA PRO A 108 -11.99 24.25 26.03
C PRO A 108 -11.69 22.99 25.23
N LEU A 109 -10.78 22.12 25.70
CA LEU A 109 -10.45 20.87 25.02
C LEU A 109 -11.65 19.91 25.03
N LYS A 110 -12.37 19.79 26.14
CA LYS A 110 -13.58 18.97 26.23
C LYS A 110 -14.63 19.37 25.20
N HIS A 111 -14.84 20.68 25.00
CA HIS A 111 -15.85 21.21 24.08
C HIS A 111 -15.36 21.36 22.63
N SER A 112 -14.09 21.11 22.37
CA SER A 112 -13.55 21.10 21.02
C SER A 112 -13.98 19.85 20.26
N TYR A 113 -13.90 19.91 18.94
CA TYR A 113 -14.22 18.79 18.05
C TYR A 113 -13.27 18.80 16.83
N MET A 114 -13.19 17.68 16.13
CA MET A 114 -12.46 17.61 14.86
C MET A 114 -13.22 18.37 13.77
N ASP A 115 -12.52 19.19 12.99
CA ASP A 115 -13.13 20.02 11.97
C ASP A 115 -12.28 20.12 10.70
N LEU A 116 -12.93 20.48 9.62
CA LEU A 116 -12.34 20.88 8.36
C LEU A 116 -12.42 22.40 8.27
N VAL A 117 -11.27 23.07 8.29
CA VAL A 117 -11.24 24.54 8.26
C VAL A 117 -10.44 25.05 7.07
N GLU A 118 -11.05 25.94 6.32
CA GLU A 118 -10.46 26.62 5.19
C GLU A 118 -9.54 27.74 5.66
N TRP A 119 -8.34 27.78 5.14
CA TRP A 119 -7.40 28.88 5.35
C TRP A 119 -7.83 30.11 4.52
N LEU A 120 -8.21 31.17 5.19
CA LEU A 120 -8.65 32.38 4.51
C LEU A 120 -7.45 33.25 4.07
N PRO A 121 -7.60 34.06 3.01
CA PRO A 121 -6.58 35.02 2.59
C PRO A 121 -6.19 35.93 3.76
N GLN A 122 -4.88 36.17 3.92
CA GLN A 122 -4.33 36.91 5.05
C GLN A 122 -3.85 38.31 4.62
N GLU A 123 -3.95 39.24 5.54
CA GLU A 123 -3.28 40.53 5.41
C GLU A 123 -1.81 40.40 5.78
N THR A 124 -0.91 41.05 5.03
CA THR A 124 0.53 41.00 5.27
C THR A 124 0.88 41.55 6.65
N GLY A 125 1.65 40.80 7.45
CA GLY A 125 2.16 41.25 8.73
C GLY A 125 1.25 40.99 9.97
N THR A 126 0.17 40.20 9.79
CA THR A 126 -0.65 39.77 10.93
C THR A 126 0.05 38.66 11.73
N GLN A 127 0.00 38.72 13.05
CA GLN A 127 0.51 37.67 13.95
C GLN A 127 -0.48 36.48 14.08
N ARG A 128 -1.68 36.61 13.56
CA ARG A 128 -2.74 35.61 13.58
C ARG A 128 -3.33 35.44 12.20
N HIS A 129 -3.69 34.24 11.89
CA HIS A 129 -4.37 33.86 10.65
C HIS A 129 -5.85 33.58 10.91
N LYS A 130 -6.69 33.88 9.95
CA LYS A 130 -8.10 33.53 9.98
C LYS A 130 -8.33 32.21 9.25
N VAL A 131 -9.06 31.33 9.91
CA VAL A 131 -9.51 30.05 9.32
C VAL A 131 -11.02 29.93 9.53
N ARG A 132 -11.74 29.32 8.60
CA ARG A 132 -13.19 29.19 8.61
C ARG A 132 -13.60 27.72 8.58
N SER A 133 -14.41 27.27 9.53
CA SER A 133 -15.04 25.95 9.52
C SER A 133 -15.89 25.75 8.26
N ILE A 134 -15.69 24.68 7.55
CA ILE A 134 -16.51 24.31 6.38
C ILE A 134 -17.90 23.89 6.85
N GLY A 135 -18.00 23.22 7.98
CA GLY A 135 -19.24 22.63 8.46
C GLY A 135 -20.26 23.64 9.04
N ASN A 136 -19.79 24.71 9.69
CA ASN A 136 -20.69 25.68 10.33
C ASN A 136 -20.38 27.16 10.01
N GLY A 137 -19.35 27.43 9.19
CA GLY A 137 -18.94 28.77 8.79
C GLY A 137 -18.26 29.60 9.88
N ARG A 138 -18.02 29.04 11.08
CA ARG A 138 -17.37 29.75 12.17
C ARG A 138 -15.92 30.10 11.81
N VAL A 139 -15.56 31.36 12.13
CA VAL A 139 -14.20 31.87 11.90
C VAL A 139 -13.42 31.80 13.21
N TYR A 140 -12.20 31.27 13.13
CA TYR A 140 -11.21 31.27 14.21
C TYR A 140 -10.00 32.12 13.83
N GLU A 141 -9.35 32.68 14.84
CA GLU A 141 -8.07 33.36 14.73
C GLU A 141 -6.97 32.51 15.40
N VAL A 142 -6.05 32.01 14.63
CA VAL A 142 -4.99 31.09 15.09
C VAL A 142 -3.61 31.75 14.99
N PRO A 143 -2.65 31.47 15.89
CA PRO A 143 -1.31 32.01 15.80
C PRO A 143 -0.64 31.64 14.46
N ALA A 144 0.06 32.60 13.85
CA ALA A 144 0.67 32.41 12.53
C ALA A 144 1.72 31.27 12.51
N ASP A 145 2.46 31.09 13.61
CA ASP A 145 3.47 30.07 13.79
C ASP A 145 2.89 28.68 14.07
N SER A 146 1.60 28.60 14.43
CA SER A 146 0.94 27.35 14.76
C SER A 146 0.56 26.47 13.56
N LEU A 147 0.69 26.96 12.33
CA LEU A 147 0.26 26.26 11.13
C LEU A 147 1.41 25.87 10.18
N GLY A 148 2.62 26.32 10.51
CA GLY A 148 3.84 26.03 9.75
C GLY A 148 4.03 26.90 8.49
N PRO A 149 5.28 27.00 7.98
CA PRO A 149 5.64 27.94 6.92
C PRO A 149 5.13 27.58 5.52
N ASP A 150 4.66 26.34 5.32
CA ASP A 150 4.24 25.82 4.00
C ASP A 150 2.72 25.89 3.80
N ALA A 151 1.97 26.46 4.76
CA ALA A 151 0.53 26.58 4.63
C ALA A 151 0.18 27.74 3.70
N GLU A 152 -0.66 27.48 2.70
CA GLU A 152 -1.07 28.43 1.68
C GLU A 152 -2.57 28.74 1.78
N SER A 153 -2.93 29.97 1.37
CA SER A 153 -4.35 30.36 1.29
C SER A 153 -5.13 29.46 0.34
N GLY A 154 -6.30 29.01 0.76
CA GLY A 154 -7.14 28.09 -0.01
C GLY A 154 -6.95 26.60 0.32
N GLN A 155 -5.94 26.26 1.11
CA GLN A 155 -5.82 24.92 1.69
C GLN A 155 -6.84 24.73 2.83
N VAL A 156 -7.18 23.47 3.08
CA VAL A 156 -8.08 23.09 4.19
C VAL A 156 -7.28 22.27 5.20
N LEU A 157 -7.45 22.64 6.46
CA LEU A 157 -6.83 21.98 7.58
C LEU A 157 -7.83 21.01 8.20
N PHE A 158 -7.42 19.77 8.35
CA PHE A 158 -8.16 18.77 9.12
C PHE A 158 -7.47 18.56 10.46
N THR A 159 -8.07 19.06 11.52
CA THR A 159 -7.50 19.06 12.87
C THR A 159 -8.58 19.32 13.92
N ARG A 160 -8.16 19.42 15.16
CA ARG A 160 -9.00 19.88 16.27
C ARG A 160 -8.56 21.27 16.70
N PHE A 161 -9.47 22.23 16.71
CA PHE A 161 -9.22 23.55 17.27
C PHE A 161 -9.77 23.67 18.70
N VAL A 162 -8.91 24.10 19.60
CA VAL A 162 -9.24 24.37 21.00
C VAL A 162 -9.23 25.87 21.17
N ARG A 163 -10.32 26.43 21.66
CA ARG A 163 -10.40 27.87 21.96
C ARG A 163 -9.45 28.22 23.11
N GLU A 164 -8.89 29.42 23.05
CA GLU A 164 -8.08 29.89 24.16
C GLU A 164 -8.98 30.09 25.40
N PRO A 165 -8.48 29.73 26.60
CA PRO A 165 -9.25 29.92 27.85
C PRO A 165 -9.68 31.37 28.06
N GLY A 166 -10.88 31.58 28.59
CA GLY A 166 -11.45 32.92 28.88
C GLY A 166 -12.84 33.06 28.30
N ASP A 167 -13.03 33.96 27.34
CA ASP A 167 -14.33 34.24 26.74
C ASP A 167 -14.77 33.10 25.81
N PRO A 168 -15.88 32.41 26.06
CA PRO A 168 -16.40 31.33 25.22
C PRO A 168 -16.75 31.77 23.78
N GLU A 169 -17.00 33.05 23.56
CA GLU A 169 -17.34 33.62 22.25
C GLU A 169 -16.09 34.14 21.50
N SER A 170 -14.93 34.13 22.16
CA SER A 170 -13.67 34.54 21.53
C SER A 170 -13.38 33.71 20.26
N PRO A 171 -12.96 34.34 19.15
CA PRO A 171 -12.51 33.66 17.98
C PRO A 171 -11.10 33.03 18.14
N LEU A 172 -10.40 33.33 19.24
CA LEU A 172 -9.04 32.89 19.47
C LEU A 172 -9.01 31.39 19.71
N ALA A 173 -8.22 30.69 18.90
CA ALA A 173 -8.08 29.23 19.00
C ALA A 173 -6.65 28.78 18.62
N VAL A 174 -6.30 27.61 19.08
CA VAL A 174 -5.05 26.92 18.71
C VAL A 174 -5.36 25.50 18.23
N PRO A 175 -4.62 24.96 17.27
CA PRO A 175 -4.76 23.56 16.92
C PRO A 175 -4.26 22.69 18.08
N ALA A 176 -4.98 21.63 18.39
CA ALA A 176 -4.56 20.62 19.37
C ALA A 176 -4.06 19.39 18.61
N GLY A 177 -2.78 19.05 18.79
CA GLY A 177 -2.16 17.90 18.16
C GLY A 177 -1.89 18.06 16.65
N PRO A 178 -1.95 16.98 15.88
CA PRO A 178 -1.60 17.00 14.46
C PRO A 178 -2.56 17.82 13.61
N VAL A 179 -2.01 18.38 12.53
CA VAL A 179 -2.75 19.06 11.47
C VAL A 179 -2.50 18.34 10.16
N LEU A 180 -3.55 17.87 9.50
CA LEU A 180 -3.48 17.33 8.14
C LEU A 180 -3.92 18.43 7.17
N MET A 181 -3.13 18.62 6.12
CA MET A 181 -3.43 19.62 5.08
C MET A 181 -4.04 18.90 3.88
N LEU A 182 -5.19 19.39 3.43
CA LEU A 182 -5.96 18.86 2.33
C LEU A 182 -6.10 19.90 1.21
N SER A 183 -6.23 19.43 -0.02
CA SER A 183 -6.72 20.27 -1.10
C SER A 183 -8.19 20.66 -0.82
N ALA A 184 -8.65 21.77 -1.41
CA ALA A 184 -10.06 22.17 -1.30
C ALA A 184 -11.02 21.11 -1.90
N GLU A 185 -10.56 20.36 -2.93
CA GLU A 185 -11.32 19.29 -3.55
C GLU A 185 -11.46 18.08 -2.61
N ASP A 186 -10.36 17.63 -2.01
CA ASP A 186 -10.36 16.49 -1.09
C ASP A 186 -11.15 16.80 0.17
N ALA A 187 -10.99 17.99 0.71
CA ALA A 187 -11.76 18.42 1.88
C ALA A 187 -13.27 18.48 1.61
N ARG A 188 -13.65 18.95 0.42
CA ARG A 188 -15.07 18.94 -0.01
C ARG A 188 -15.58 17.51 -0.13
N ALA A 189 -14.83 16.62 -0.80
CA ALA A 189 -15.20 15.22 -0.92
C ALA A 189 -15.34 14.54 0.44
N LEU A 190 -14.42 14.82 1.37
CA LEU A 190 -14.48 14.31 2.74
C LEU A 190 -15.71 14.81 3.49
N TYR A 191 -16.01 16.11 3.38
CA TYR A 191 -17.17 16.73 3.99
C TYR A 191 -18.48 16.16 3.43
N GLU A 192 -18.60 16.03 2.10
CA GLU A 192 -19.77 15.49 1.41
C GLU A 192 -20.02 14.03 1.79
N THR A 193 -18.99 13.18 1.73
CA THR A 193 -19.08 11.76 2.12
C THR A 193 -19.52 11.60 3.58
N THR A 194 -18.95 12.41 4.49
CA THR A 194 -19.33 12.36 5.91
C THR A 194 -20.74 12.90 6.12
N GLY A 195 -21.15 13.90 5.33
CA GLY A 195 -22.51 14.45 5.33
C GLY A 195 -23.55 13.46 4.77
N GLU A 196 -23.18 12.59 3.85
CA GLU A 196 -24.04 11.49 3.37
C GLU A 196 -24.26 10.46 4.46
N GLU A 197 -23.20 10.00 5.11
CA GLU A 197 -23.32 9.08 6.25
C GLU A 197 -24.17 9.68 7.38
N ARG A 198 -24.01 10.97 7.67
CA ARG A 198 -24.85 11.69 8.65
C ARG A 198 -26.33 11.60 8.26
N ARG A 199 -26.68 11.91 7.01
CA ARG A 199 -28.07 11.83 6.51
C ARG A 199 -28.64 10.42 6.59
N GLU A 200 -27.83 9.40 6.26
CA GLU A 200 -28.21 8.00 6.40
C GLU A 200 -28.52 7.64 7.86
N MET A 201 -27.69 8.11 8.81
CA MET A 201 -27.91 7.90 10.23
C MET A 201 -29.19 8.56 10.72
N GLU A 202 -29.51 9.77 10.24
CA GLU A 202 -30.78 10.46 10.55
C GLU A 202 -32.00 9.68 10.06
N VAL A 203 -31.92 9.08 8.85
CA VAL A 203 -33.01 8.28 8.30
C VAL A 203 -33.20 6.97 9.07
N VAL A 204 -32.12 6.27 9.40
CA VAL A 204 -32.17 4.98 10.11
C VAL A 204 -32.56 5.16 11.59
N GLY A 205 -32.05 6.24 12.21
CA GLY A 205 -32.27 6.53 13.62
C GLY A 205 -33.67 7.04 13.98
N GLY A 206 -34.49 7.41 13.00
CA GLY A 206 -35.89 7.78 13.14
C GLY A 206 -36.13 9.08 13.89
N SER A 207 -35.99 9.11 15.20
CA SER A 207 -36.20 10.30 16.04
C SER A 207 -34.92 10.84 16.64
N PHE A 208 -33.79 10.38 16.20
CA PHE A 208 -32.49 10.75 16.75
C PHE A 208 -31.97 12.02 16.04
N GLU A 209 -32.08 13.16 16.71
CA GLU A 209 -31.49 14.39 16.20
C GLU A 209 -29.96 14.35 16.37
N LEU A 210 -29.23 14.46 15.26
CA LEU A 210 -27.77 14.51 15.26
C LEU A 210 -27.19 15.87 15.61
N GLY A 211 -28.07 16.84 15.85
CA GLY A 211 -27.71 18.23 16.16
C GLY A 211 -27.12 19.01 14.98
N ASP A 212 -26.44 20.09 15.24
CA ASP A 212 -25.69 20.87 14.26
C ASP A 212 -24.33 20.19 13.94
N TRP A 213 -23.50 20.81 13.09
CA TRP A 213 -22.19 20.25 12.73
C TRP A 213 -21.26 20.06 13.93
N PRO A 214 -21.09 21.04 14.85
CA PRO A 214 -20.30 20.86 16.07
C PRO A 214 -20.73 19.66 16.92
N GLU A 215 -22.04 19.50 17.16
CA GLU A 215 -22.55 18.34 17.91
C GLU A 215 -22.33 17.04 17.22
N PHE A 216 -22.57 17.01 15.91
CA PHE A 216 -22.28 15.82 15.09
C PHE A 216 -20.77 15.47 15.11
N ALA A 217 -19.89 16.43 14.82
CA ALA A 217 -18.46 16.21 14.79
C ALA A 217 -17.90 15.84 16.18
N LYS A 218 -18.50 16.31 17.26
CA LYS A 218 -18.18 15.91 18.63
C LYS A 218 -18.50 14.45 18.90
N ARG A 219 -19.65 13.97 18.47
CA ARG A 219 -20.12 12.59 18.72
C ARG A 219 -19.59 11.58 17.71
N PHE A 220 -19.40 12.00 16.48
CA PHE A 220 -19.09 11.16 15.34
C PHE A 220 -17.84 11.59 14.58
N GLY A 221 -16.94 12.35 15.21
CA GLY A 221 -15.67 12.79 14.60
C GLY A 221 -14.79 11.64 14.10
N HIS A 222 -14.97 10.43 14.64
CA HIS A 222 -14.32 9.24 14.12
C HIS A 222 -14.72 8.91 12.68
N LEU A 223 -15.90 9.34 12.20
CA LEU A 223 -16.31 9.15 10.80
C LEU A 223 -15.47 10.01 9.86
N LEU A 224 -15.17 11.26 10.26
CA LEU A 224 -14.27 12.12 9.48
C LEU A 224 -12.91 11.47 9.30
N LEU A 225 -12.30 10.98 10.39
CA LEU A 225 -11.00 10.35 10.32
C LEU A 225 -11.02 9.02 9.53
N ARG A 226 -12.07 8.21 9.71
CA ARG A 226 -12.26 6.97 8.95
C ARG A 226 -12.41 7.25 7.45
N ASN A 227 -13.20 8.26 7.08
CA ASN A 227 -13.40 8.61 5.67
C ASN A 227 -12.14 9.19 5.04
N PHE A 228 -11.39 10.00 5.80
CA PHE A 228 -10.05 10.44 5.36
C PHE A 228 -9.12 9.24 5.09
N ALA A 229 -9.03 8.28 6.01
CA ALA A 229 -8.24 7.08 5.84
C ALA A 229 -8.68 6.25 4.61
N ARG A 230 -10.00 6.15 4.36
CA ARG A 230 -10.55 5.49 3.16
C ARG A 230 -10.17 6.20 1.87
N MET A 231 -10.28 7.53 1.84
CA MET A 231 -9.86 8.33 0.67
C MET A 231 -8.37 8.15 0.37
N ARG A 232 -7.54 8.21 1.41
CA ARG A 232 -6.10 7.98 1.28
C ARG A 232 -5.78 6.57 0.78
N LEU A 233 -6.49 5.56 1.28
CA LEU A 233 -6.36 4.20 0.79
C LEU A 233 -6.78 4.05 -0.68
N ALA A 234 -7.89 4.65 -1.08
CA ALA A 234 -8.35 4.63 -2.47
C ALA A 234 -7.31 5.25 -3.42
N ALA A 235 -6.75 6.40 -3.04
CA ALA A 235 -5.66 7.03 -3.78
C ALA A 235 -4.40 6.16 -3.86
N LEU A 236 -4.07 5.44 -2.77
CA LEU A 236 -2.97 4.49 -2.78
C LEU A 236 -3.23 3.34 -3.75
N VAL A 237 -4.42 2.73 -3.70
CA VAL A 237 -4.79 1.63 -4.61
C VAL A 237 -4.69 2.09 -6.07
N GLU A 238 -5.15 3.29 -6.39
CA GLU A 238 -5.01 3.89 -7.72
C GLU A 238 -3.54 4.06 -8.10
N ALA A 239 -2.73 4.65 -7.22
CA ALA A 239 -1.29 4.86 -7.46
C ALA A 239 -0.52 3.53 -7.61
N VAL A 240 -0.84 2.53 -6.81
CA VAL A 240 -0.21 1.20 -6.87
C VAL A 240 -0.61 0.45 -8.13
N SER A 241 -1.83 0.61 -8.64
CA SER A 241 -2.28 -0.01 -9.89
C SER A 241 -1.54 0.54 -11.12
N GLU A 242 -0.96 1.74 -11.01
CA GLU A 242 -0.18 2.39 -12.06
C GLU A 242 1.34 2.22 -11.90
N ILE A 243 1.81 1.47 -10.90
CA ILE A 243 3.25 1.28 -10.69
C ILE A 243 3.89 0.64 -11.93
N ARG A 244 4.93 1.32 -12.42
CA ARG A 244 5.80 0.79 -13.48
C ARG A 244 7.07 0.24 -12.87
N TYR A 245 7.32 -1.03 -13.12
CA TYR A 245 8.56 -1.67 -12.69
C TYR A 245 9.59 -1.60 -13.82
N ARG A 246 10.83 -1.20 -13.48
CA ARG A 246 11.95 -1.15 -14.42
C ARG A 246 13.16 -1.83 -13.83
N THR A 247 13.99 -2.37 -14.72
CA THR A 247 15.32 -2.85 -14.35
C THR A 247 16.26 -1.67 -14.11
N THR A 248 17.43 -1.90 -13.51
CA THR A 248 18.51 -0.92 -13.36
C THR A 248 18.97 -0.32 -14.69
N ALA A 249 18.80 -1.06 -15.79
CA ALA A 249 19.07 -0.61 -17.16
C ALA A 249 17.92 0.20 -17.77
N GLY A 250 16.82 0.46 -17.03
CA GLY A 250 15.67 1.22 -17.50
C GLY A 250 14.68 0.43 -18.38
N ALA A 251 14.92 -0.86 -18.64
CA ALA A 251 13.99 -1.73 -19.36
C ALA A 251 12.77 -2.09 -18.49
N PRO A 252 11.60 -2.40 -19.07
CA PRO A 252 10.47 -2.91 -18.32
C PRO A 252 10.84 -4.16 -17.52
N TYR A 253 10.39 -4.20 -16.26
CA TYR A 253 10.55 -5.37 -15.40
C TYR A 253 9.24 -6.14 -15.32
N PHE A 254 9.30 -7.45 -15.54
CA PHE A 254 8.15 -8.36 -15.47
C PHE A 254 8.17 -9.08 -14.13
N TYR A 255 7.19 -8.86 -13.29
CA TYR A 255 7.10 -9.44 -11.94
C TYR A 255 6.11 -10.60 -11.82
N VAL A 256 5.42 -10.92 -12.91
CA VAL A 256 4.47 -12.02 -12.97
C VAL A 256 5.04 -13.09 -13.91
N MET A 257 5.14 -14.32 -13.45
CA MET A 257 5.80 -15.37 -14.19
C MET A 257 5.08 -16.71 -14.08
N ALA A 258 5.20 -17.53 -15.14
CA ALA A 258 4.76 -18.91 -15.14
C ALA A 258 5.79 -19.80 -15.84
N LEU A 259 5.96 -21.02 -15.32
CA LEU A 259 6.85 -22.03 -15.85
C LEU A 259 6.08 -23.24 -16.35
N TYR A 260 6.43 -23.70 -17.55
CA TYR A 260 5.91 -24.89 -18.17
C TYR A 260 7.08 -25.83 -18.57
N GLU A 261 6.85 -27.12 -18.52
CA GLU A 261 7.70 -28.15 -19.09
C GLU A 261 7.17 -28.55 -20.46
N HIS A 262 8.06 -28.87 -21.41
CA HIS A 262 7.73 -29.43 -22.71
C HIS A 262 8.85 -30.35 -23.24
N HIS A 263 8.55 -31.12 -24.29
CA HIS A 263 9.50 -32.00 -24.95
C HIS A 263 9.61 -31.75 -26.46
N GLU A 264 8.88 -30.77 -26.97
CA GLU A 264 8.70 -30.50 -28.40
C GLU A 264 9.21 -29.11 -28.76
N PHE A 265 10.49 -28.83 -28.49
CA PHE A 265 11.09 -27.51 -28.70
C PHE A 265 10.77 -26.90 -30.07
N THR A 266 10.93 -27.68 -31.17
CA THR A 266 10.71 -27.18 -32.51
C THR A 266 9.27 -26.83 -32.77
N PHE A 267 8.32 -27.60 -32.26
CA PHE A 267 6.89 -27.35 -32.35
C PHE A 267 6.50 -26.08 -31.53
N ILE A 268 6.92 -26.00 -30.29
CA ILE A 268 6.63 -24.86 -29.42
C ILE A 268 7.25 -23.58 -29.95
N ALA A 269 8.54 -23.60 -30.27
CA ALA A 269 9.25 -22.44 -30.79
C ALA A 269 8.76 -21.99 -32.19
N GLY A 270 8.36 -22.94 -33.03
CA GLY A 270 7.71 -22.64 -34.32
C GLY A 270 6.34 -22.02 -34.13
N GLY A 271 5.49 -22.60 -33.29
CA GLY A 271 4.17 -22.08 -33.00
C GLY A 271 4.19 -20.70 -32.37
N MET A 272 5.14 -20.42 -31.47
CA MET A 272 5.33 -19.08 -30.90
C MET A 272 5.63 -18.02 -31.97
N ALA A 273 6.40 -18.37 -33.01
CA ALA A 273 6.71 -17.46 -34.12
C ALA A 273 5.49 -17.15 -35.01
N GLU A 274 4.48 -18.04 -35.01
CA GLU A 274 3.25 -17.89 -35.79
C GLU A 274 2.11 -17.25 -34.99
N LEU A 275 2.22 -17.17 -33.65
CA LEU A 275 1.22 -16.54 -32.79
C LEU A 275 1.13 -15.04 -33.06
N GLU A 276 -0.09 -14.58 -33.28
CA GLU A 276 -0.37 -13.16 -33.51
C GLU A 276 0.06 -12.28 -32.32
N GLY A 277 0.72 -11.17 -32.60
CA GLY A 277 1.19 -10.21 -31.59
C GLY A 277 2.56 -10.57 -30.96
N TRP A 278 3.12 -11.75 -31.25
CA TRP A 278 4.45 -12.12 -30.79
C TRP A 278 5.51 -11.88 -31.84
N LYS A 279 6.69 -11.42 -31.39
CA LYS A 279 7.87 -11.22 -32.24
C LYS A 279 9.07 -11.89 -31.59
N GLU A 280 9.84 -12.60 -32.41
CA GLU A 280 11.10 -13.17 -31.93
C GLU A 280 12.12 -12.07 -31.63
N GLU A 281 12.70 -12.12 -30.44
CA GLU A 281 13.78 -11.24 -30.01
C GLU A 281 15.11 -11.73 -30.58
N ALA A 282 15.91 -10.83 -31.11
CA ALA A 282 17.24 -11.20 -31.59
C ALA A 282 18.06 -11.84 -30.46
N PRO A 283 18.83 -12.91 -30.74
CA PRO A 283 19.56 -13.62 -29.69
C PRO A 283 20.52 -12.69 -28.97
N VAL A 284 20.30 -12.52 -27.67
CA VAL A 284 21.20 -11.75 -26.81
C VAL A 284 22.48 -12.59 -26.65
N ARG A 285 23.60 -12.11 -27.19
CA ARG A 285 24.92 -12.70 -26.94
C ARG A 285 25.34 -12.38 -25.50
N SER A 286 24.87 -13.16 -24.52
CA SER A 286 25.40 -13.09 -23.16
C SER A 286 26.82 -13.73 -23.19
N ALA A 287 27.78 -12.96 -22.69
CA ALA A 287 29.15 -13.40 -22.54
C ALA A 287 29.20 -14.53 -21.48
N GLY A 288 29.10 -15.77 -21.89
CA GLY A 288 29.18 -16.94 -21.00
C GLY A 288 28.22 -18.08 -21.32
N ALA A 289 27.14 -17.85 -22.04
CA ALA A 289 26.25 -18.92 -22.46
C ALA A 289 26.90 -19.63 -23.65
N THR A 290 27.46 -20.83 -23.43
CA THR A 290 27.63 -21.81 -24.48
C THR A 290 26.23 -22.20 -24.94
N ALA A 291 25.71 -21.46 -25.91
CA ALA A 291 24.36 -21.64 -26.41
C ALA A 291 24.21 -23.08 -26.92
N SER A 292 23.55 -23.92 -26.14
CA SER A 292 22.84 -25.02 -26.71
C SER A 292 21.90 -24.40 -27.74
N GLY A 293 21.89 -24.87 -29.00
CA GLY A 293 21.14 -24.25 -30.08
C GLY A 293 19.61 -24.31 -29.93
N LYS A 294 19.11 -24.50 -28.71
CA LYS A 294 17.71 -24.62 -28.29
C LYS A 294 17.31 -23.58 -27.29
N LEU A 295 17.43 -22.30 -27.66
CA LEU A 295 16.93 -21.18 -26.90
C LEU A 295 16.30 -20.15 -27.85
N ARG A 296 15.04 -19.80 -27.67
CA ARG A 296 14.38 -18.74 -28.43
C ARG A 296 13.57 -17.84 -27.47
N ARG A 297 13.58 -16.55 -27.75
CA ARG A 297 12.83 -15.55 -26.98
C ARG A 297 11.84 -14.86 -27.86
N PHE A 298 10.66 -14.60 -27.31
CA PHE A 298 9.57 -13.89 -27.98
C PHE A 298 9.07 -12.80 -27.05
N ILE A 299 8.72 -11.66 -27.64
CA ILE A 299 8.15 -10.51 -26.93
C ILE A 299 6.81 -10.15 -27.54
N GLN A 300 5.90 -9.72 -26.69
CA GLN A 300 4.61 -9.17 -27.06
C GLN A 300 4.61 -7.66 -26.77
N GLY A 301 4.30 -6.83 -27.76
CA GLY A 301 4.12 -5.38 -27.61
C GLY A 301 2.69 -5.04 -27.21
N SER A 302 2.45 -3.82 -26.69
CA SER A 302 1.10 -3.34 -26.47
C SER A 302 0.39 -3.16 -27.82
N SER A 303 -0.82 -3.72 -27.96
CA SER A 303 -1.64 -3.53 -29.17
C SER A 303 -2.01 -2.06 -29.33
N GLY A 304 -1.59 -1.44 -30.47
CA GLY A 304 -1.90 -0.05 -30.80
C GLY A 304 -0.81 0.98 -30.50
N ALA A 305 0.36 0.56 -30.05
CA ALA A 305 1.43 1.50 -29.74
C ALA A 305 2.33 1.81 -30.92
N GLU A 306 2.74 3.06 -31.00
CA GLU A 306 3.75 3.60 -31.92
C GLU A 306 5.07 2.80 -31.86
N ALA A 307 5.86 2.87 -32.91
CA ALA A 307 7.20 2.25 -32.96
C ALA A 307 8.05 2.74 -31.77
N GLY A 308 8.26 1.86 -30.77
CA GLY A 308 9.00 2.17 -29.54
C GLY A 308 8.28 1.80 -28.23
N ALA A 309 7.07 1.26 -28.30
CA ALA A 309 6.37 0.79 -27.10
C ALA A 309 7.10 -0.38 -26.43
N SER A 310 7.20 -0.29 -25.11
CA SER A 310 7.83 -1.32 -24.29
C SER A 310 7.05 -2.64 -24.40
N PRO A 311 7.76 -3.79 -24.44
CA PRO A 311 7.09 -5.08 -24.40
C PRO A 311 6.30 -5.22 -23.10
N THR A 312 5.20 -5.96 -23.17
CA THR A 312 4.28 -6.21 -22.05
C THR A 312 4.32 -7.64 -21.56
N ALA A 313 4.85 -8.56 -22.38
CA ALA A 313 5.11 -9.93 -22.02
C ALA A 313 6.34 -10.47 -22.76
N ARG A 314 6.97 -11.48 -22.18
CA ARG A 314 8.09 -12.22 -22.75
C ARG A 314 7.89 -13.71 -22.56
N VAL A 315 8.22 -14.49 -23.58
CA VAL A 315 8.31 -15.94 -23.52
C VAL A 315 9.74 -16.36 -23.86
N THR A 316 10.34 -17.16 -22.98
CA THR A 316 11.63 -17.81 -23.23
C THR A 316 11.39 -19.32 -23.37
N VAL A 317 11.73 -19.90 -24.53
CA VAL A 317 11.63 -21.33 -24.79
C VAL A 317 13.02 -21.91 -24.76
N THR A 318 13.26 -22.87 -23.86
CA THR A 318 14.50 -23.66 -23.77
C THR A 318 14.26 -25.06 -24.35
N ALA A 319 15.23 -25.95 -24.24
CA ALA A 319 15.08 -27.33 -24.72
C ALA A 319 13.94 -28.11 -24.07
N THR A 320 13.64 -27.81 -22.81
CA THR A 320 12.71 -28.57 -21.95
C THR A 320 11.66 -27.70 -21.26
N GLU A 321 11.82 -26.38 -21.26
CA GLU A 321 10.98 -25.48 -20.49
C GLU A 321 10.54 -24.27 -21.32
N LEU A 322 9.35 -23.74 -20.99
CA LEU A 322 8.85 -22.46 -21.45
C LEU A 322 8.62 -21.58 -20.23
N PHE A 323 9.28 -20.43 -20.21
CA PHE A 323 9.16 -19.43 -19.16
C PHE A 323 8.41 -18.21 -19.70
N LEU A 324 7.27 -17.92 -19.10
CA LEU A 324 6.42 -16.77 -19.42
C LEU A 324 6.59 -15.71 -18.36
N GLU A 325 6.82 -14.47 -18.78
CA GLU A 325 6.94 -13.28 -17.94
C GLU A 325 5.95 -12.21 -18.43
N CYS A 326 5.21 -11.59 -17.52
CA CYS A 326 4.24 -10.53 -17.83
C CYS A 326 4.35 -9.36 -16.86
N ASP A 327 3.84 -8.20 -17.29
CA ASP A 327 3.77 -6.97 -16.50
C ASP A 327 2.58 -6.94 -15.54
N SER A 328 1.57 -7.80 -15.73
CA SER A 328 0.39 -7.88 -14.89
C SER A 328 -0.21 -9.29 -14.85
N ARG A 329 -1.01 -9.55 -13.82
CA ARG A 329 -1.71 -10.83 -13.64
C ARG A 329 -2.73 -11.07 -14.74
N GLU A 330 -3.50 -10.06 -15.11
CA GLU A 330 -4.54 -10.15 -16.15
C GLU A 330 -3.92 -10.56 -17.49
N ARG A 331 -2.73 -10.03 -17.78
CA ARG A 331 -1.97 -10.40 -18.98
C ARG A 331 -1.45 -11.82 -18.89
N LEU A 332 -0.91 -12.22 -17.73
CA LEU A 332 -0.50 -13.61 -17.52
C LEU A 332 -1.64 -14.57 -17.82
N ASP A 333 -2.82 -14.34 -17.26
CA ASP A 333 -3.99 -15.20 -17.47
C ASP A 333 -4.42 -15.23 -18.95
N THR A 334 -4.41 -14.07 -19.62
CA THR A 334 -4.70 -13.97 -21.06
C THR A 334 -3.71 -14.78 -21.90
N VAL A 335 -2.41 -14.62 -21.63
CA VAL A 335 -1.36 -15.33 -22.38
C VAL A 335 -1.41 -16.83 -22.08
N LYS A 336 -1.63 -17.25 -20.83
CA LYS A 336 -1.80 -18.67 -20.47
C LYS A 336 -2.93 -19.32 -21.28
N HIS A 337 -4.07 -18.64 -21.44
CA HIS A 337 -5.17 -19.13 -22.26
C HIS A 337 -4.77 -19.25 -23.75
N SER A 338 -4.02 -18.28 -24.28
CA SER A 338 -3.55 -18.30 -25.66
C SER A 338 -2.54 -19.45 -25.88
N LEU A 339 -1.61 -19.66 -24.94
CA LEU A 339 -0.66 -20.78 -24.99
C LEU A 339 -1.37 -22.13 -24.88
N ALA A 340 -2.35 -22.25 -23.98
CA ALA A 340 -3.15 -23.47 -23.87
C ALA A 340 -3.94 -23.78 -25.14
N ALA A 341 -4.50 -22.77 -25.80
CA ALA A 341 -5.20 -22.93 -27.07
C ALA A 341 -4.24 -23.33 -28.21
N ALA A 342 -3.03 -22.79 -28.26
CA ALA A 342 -2.07 -23.05 -29.32
C ALA A 342 -1.35 -24.41 -29.16
N PHE A 343 -0.98 -24.79 -27.95
CA PHE A 343 -0.08 -25.90 -27.69
C PHE A 343 -0.74 -27.07 -26.92
N GLY A 344 -1.87 -26.82 -26.29
CA GLY A 344 -2.64 -27.88 -25.61
C GLY A 344 -1.80 -28.69 -24.62
N PHE A 345 -1.80 -30.01 -24.80
CA PHE A 345 -1.10 -30.95 -23.95
C PHE A 345 0.42 -31.00 -24.14
N SER A 346 0.98 -30.25 -25.11
CA SER A 346 2.43 -30.18 -25.30
C SER A 346 3.13 -29.27 -24.25
N LEU A 347 2.32 -28.47 -23.49
CA LEU A 347 2.79 -27.65 -22.37
C LEU A 347 2.23 -28.17 -21.05
N HIS A 348 3.12 -28.53 -20.14
CA HIS A 348 2.75 -28.99 -18.79
C HIS A 348 3.07 -27.90 -17.79
N PHE A 349 2.03 -27.26 -17.23
CA PHE A 349 2.15 -26.21 -16.23
C PHE A 349 2.87 -26.69 -14.97
N ARG A 350 3.87 -25.94 -14.51
CA ARG A 350 4.67 -26.25 -13.33
C ARG A 350 4.36 -25.34 -12.14
N GLY A 351 4.21 -24.07 -12.38
CA GLY A 351 3.91 -23.10 -11.34
C GLY A 351 3.87 -21.69 -11.87
N GLU A 352 3.38 -20.80 -11.03
CA GLU A 352 3.37 -19.35 -11.29
C GLU A 352 3.72 -18.57 -10.04
N ALA A 353 4.22 -17.36 -10.22
CA ALA A 353 4.43 -16.39 -9.17
C ALA A 353 3.90 -15.03 -9.61
N VAL A 354 3.22 -14.38 -8.69
CA VAL A 354 2.76 -12.99 -8.81
C VAL A 354 3.29 -12.27 -7.58
N GLN A 355 4.53 -11.82 -7.65
CA GLN A 355 5.18 -11.15 -6.52
C GLN A 355 5.88 -9.88 -7.02
N PRO A 356 5.14 -8.76 -7.07
CA PRO A 356 5.80 -7.49 -7.30
C PRO A 356 6.78 -7.21 -6.15
N PRO A 357 7.93 -6.57 -6.43
CA PRO A 357 8.84 -6.14 -5.38
C PRO A 357 8.09 -5.31 -4.34
N MET A 358 8.07 -5.77 -3.10
CA MET A 358 7.38 -5.10 -2.01
C MET A 358 8.15 -3.85 -1.61
N ARG A 359 7.53 -2.71 -1.74
CA ARG A 359 8.08 -1.42 -1.33
C ARG A 359 7.01 -0.63 -0.58
N GLN A 360 7.45 0.06 0.48
CA GLN A 360 6.59 1.07 1.09
C GLN A 360 6.52 2.30 0.19
N VAL A 361 5.31 2.69 -0.16
CA VAL A 361 5.05 3.91 -0.93
C VAL A 361 5.02 5.09 0.04
N THR A 362 5.84 6.09 -0.21
CA THR A 362 5.88 7.31 0.60
C THR A 362 4.74 8.25 0.26
N GLN A 363 4.37 9.13 1.20
CA GLN A 363 3.35 10.14 0.96
C GLN A 363 3.71 11.09 -0.20
N ALA A 364 5.00 11.41 -0.35
CA ALA A 364 5.47 12.24 -1.45
C ALA A 364 5.27 11.60 -2.82
N GLU A 365 5.39 10.28 -2.89
CA GLU A 365 5.15 9.49 -4.12
C GLU A 365 3.67 9.38 -4.45
N LEU A 366 2.79 9.28 -3.45
CA LEU A 366 1.33 9.30 -3.64
C LEU A 366 0.86 10.64 -4.24
N SER A 367 1.59 11.72 -3.95
CA SER A 367 1.30 13.07 -4.42
C SER A 367 1.99 13.42 -5.76
N ALA A 368 2.79 12.51 -6.33
CA ALA A 368 3.45 12.76 -7.61
C ALA A 368 2.47 12.69 -8.79
N ALA A 369 2.65 13.61 -9.76
CA ALA A 369 1.82 13.66 -10.97
C ALA A 369 2.12 12.52 -11.96
N GLU A 370 3.28 11.87 -11.81
CA GLU A 370 3.72 10.79 -12.68
C GLU A 370 3.47 9.42 -12.03
N PRO A 371 3.18 8.39 -12.85
CA PRO A 371 3.06 7.03 -12.33
C PRO A 371 4.31 6.62 -11.56
N LEU A 372 4.13 5.99 -10.40
CA LEU A 372 5.22 5.47 -9.59
C LEU A 372 6.11 4.55 -10.41
N THR A 373 7.41 4.83 -10.39
CA THR A 373 8.40 3.96 -11.03
C THR A 373 9.25 3.30 -9.95
N VAL A 374 9.23 1.97 -9.91
CA VAL A 374 10.07 1.16 -9.04
C VAL A 374 11.20 0.59 -9.86
N VAL A 375 12.44 0.90 -9.48
CA VAL A 375 13.62 0.29 -10.08
C VAL A 375 13.95 -0.97 -9.28
N VAL A 376 13.89 -2.11 -9.94
CA VAL A 376 14.22 -3.41 -9.35
C VAL A 376 15.70 -3.67 -9.55
N THR A 377 16.41 -3.87 -8.45
CA THR A 377 17.83 -4.19 -8.49
C THR A 377 18.07 -5.65 -8.93
N ASP A 378 19.24 -5.94 -9.45
CA ASP A 378 19.61 -7.31 -9.85
C ASP A 378 19.61 -8.29 -8.66
N GLU A 379 19.78 -7.79 -7.43
CA GLU A 379 19.73 -8.59 -6.21
C GLU A 379 18.27 -8.93 -5.83
N GLU A 380 17.37 -7.97 -5.91
CA GLU A 380 15.92 -8.18 -5.70
C GLU A 380 15.37 -9.14 -6.74
N ASP A 381 15.70 -8.93 -8.02
CA ASP A 381 15.29 -9.82 -9.11
C ASP A 381 15.76 -11.27 -8.86
N ARG A 382 17.02 -11.43 -8.47
CA ARG A 382 17.60 -12.74 -8.15
C ARG A 382 16.91 -13.41 -6.97
N THR A 383 16.57 -12.64 -5.93
CA THR A 383 15.87 -13.14 -4.75
C THR A 383 14.47 -13.64 -5.10
N LEU A 384 13.71 -12.85 -5.87
CA LEU A 384 12.38 -13.23 -6.33
C LEU A 384 12.41 -14.46 -7.24
N MET A 385 13.34 -14.50 -8.19
CA MET A 385 13.52 -15.61 -9.09
C MET A 385 13.93 -16.89 -8.35
N ASN A 386 14.86 -16.78 -7.38
CA ASN A 386 15.28 -17.93 -6.56
C ASN A 386 14.09 -18.53 -5.80
N ALA A 387 13.29 -17.70 -5.12
CA ALA A 387 12.13 -18.17 -4.36
C ALA A 387 11.11 -18.88 -5.26
N PHE A 388 10.88 -18.35 -6.46
CA PHE A 388 9.99 -18.98 -7.44
C PHE A 388 10.52 -20.32 -7.93
N LEU A 389 11.77 -20.35 -8.42
CA LEU A 389 12.39 -21.58 -8.96
C LEU A 389 12.56 -22.65 -7.88
N GLU A 390 12.90 -22.28 -6.64
CA GLU A 390 13.00 -23.22 -5.52
C GLU A 390 11.65 -23.93 -5.30
N THR A 391 10.56 -23.18 -5.26
CA THR A 391 9.23 -23.78 -5.11
C THR A 391 8.90 -24.72 -6.25
N VAL A 392 9.07 -24.28 -7.51
CA VAL A 392 8.67 -25.04 -8.68
C VAL A 392 9.54 -26.29 -8.87
N TYR A 393 10.85 -26.19 -8.68
CA TYR A 393 11.75 -27.31 -8.90
C TYR A 393 11.71 -28.36 -7.78
N LEU A 394 11.51 -27.95 -6.52
CA LEU A 394 11.31 -28.93 -5.45
C LEU A 394 9.99 -29.68 -5.62
N GLU A 395 8.91 -28.97 -6.03
CA GLU A 395 7.66 -29.64 -6.37
C GLU A 395 7.75 -30.54 -7.59
N TRP A 396 8.53 -30.16 -8.62
CA TRP A 396 8.75 -31.00 -9.80
C TRP A 396 9.36 -32.35 -9.44
N ALA A 397 10.28 -32.37 -8.48
CA ALA A 397 10.92 -33.61 -8.04
C ALA A 397 9.93 -34.65 -7.50
N ASP A 398 8.81 -34.21 -6.97
CA ASP A 398 7.80 -35.04 -6.31
C ASP A 398 6.49 -35.18 -7.13
N ARG A 399 6.42 -34.58 -8.34
CA ARG A 399 5.28 -34.70 -9.26
C ARG A 399 5.60 -35.57 -10.46
N GLU A 400 4.57 -36.20 -11.04
CA GLU A 400 4.66 -36.89 -12.30
C GLU A 400 5.18 -35.96 -13.40
N SER A 401 6.22 -36.41 -14.14
CA SER A 401 6.84 -35.65 -15.20
C SER A 401 6.90 -36.47 -16.48
N PRO A 402 6.40 -35.98 -17.62
CA PRO A 402 6.56 -36.63 -18.91
C PRO A 402 8.02 -36.84 -19.29
N ALA A 403 8.94 -36.01 -18.81
CA ALA A 403 10.38 -36.14 -19.05
C ALA A 403 10.97 -37.44 -18.51
N VAL A 404 10.33 -38.03 -17.53
CA VAL A 404 10.76 -39.32 -16.93
C VAL A 404 9.71 -40.43 -17.11
N GLY A 405 8.94 -40.33 -18.19
CA GLY A 405 7.98 -41.39 -18.56
C GLY A 405 6.68 -41.38 -17.75
N GLY A 406 6.29 -40.24 -17.15
CA GLY A 406 5.07 -40.12 -16.33
C GLY A 406 5.24 -40.51 -14.87
N GLU A 407 6.45 -40.87 -14.46
CA GLU A 407 6.80 -41.12 -13.07
C GLU A 407 7.28 -39.84 -12.38
N THR A 408 7.50 -39.87 -11.06
CA THR A 408 8.14 -38.73 -10.37
C THR A 408 9.68 -38.83 -10.53
N PRO A 409 10.39 -37.72 -10.76
CA PRO A 409 11.84 -37.68 -10.81
C PRO A 409 12.49 -38.40 -9.63
N ARG A 410 11.99 -38.21 -8.43
CA ARG A 410 12.51 -38.93 -7.23
C ARG A 410 12.29 -40.41 -7.26
N HIS A 411 11.20 -40.92 -7.83
CA HIS A 411 10.91 -42.35 -7.93
C HIS A 411 11.87 -43.06 -8.92
N VAL A 412 12.09 -42.49 -10.10
CA VAL A 412 12.95 -43.10 -11.13
C VAL A 412 14.43 -43.12 -10.73
N MET A 413 14.82 -42.34 -9.71
CA MET A 413 16.17 -42.38 -9.14
C MET A 413 16.57 -43.73 -8.53
N THR A 414 15.59 -44.61 -8.30
CA THR A 414 15.85 -46.00 -7.83
C THR A 414 16.58 -46.87 -8.87
N THR A 415 16.55 -46.48 -10.15
CA THR A 415 17.22 -47.21 -11.25
C THR A 415 18.43 -46.44 -11.78
N GLN A 416 19.41 -47.14 -12.32
CA GLN A 416 20.60 -46.52 -12.94
C GLN A 416 20.23 -45.68 -14.17
N ALA A 417 19.29 -46.14 -14.99
CA ALA A 417 18.81 -45.39 -16.15
C ALA A 417 18.10 -44.09 -15.71
N GLY A 418 17.23 -44.16 -14.70
CA GLY A 418 16.55 -43.01 -14.14
C GLY A 418 17.52 -41.99 -13.55
N ARG A 419 18.55 -42.43 -12.83
CA ARG A 419 19.60 -41.51 -12.32
C ARG A 419 20.26 -40.73 -13.45
N THR A 420 20.65 -41.42 -14.53
CA THR A 420 21.27 -40.77 -15.69
C THR A 420 20.31 -39.75 -16.32
N GLN A 421 19.04 -40.11 -16.45
CA GLN A 421 18.01 -39.26 -17.05
C GLN A 421 17.72 -38.02 -16.19
N VAL A 422 17.50 -38.18 -14.88
CA VAL A 422 17.24 -37.06 -13.95
C VAL A 422 18.47 -36.14 -13.85
N THR A 423 19.69 -36.71 -13.82
CA THR A 423 20.92 -35.90 -13.84
C THR A 423 20.97 -35.02 -15.08
N ALA A 424 20.72 -35.63 -16.27
CA ALA A 424 20.73 -34.87 -17.53
C ALA A 424 19.66 -33.73 -17.57
N LEU A 425 18.47 -33.96 -17.00
CA LEU A 425 17.44 -32.94 -16.90
C LEU A 425 17.86 -31.80 -15.98
N ILE A 426 18.41 -32.11 -14.80
CA ILE A 426 18.87 -31.05 -13.86
C ILE A 426 20.04 -30.26 -14.48
N ASP A 427 20.96 -30.92 -15.16
CA ASP A 427 22.07 -30.27 -15.85
C ASP A 427 21.60 -29.40 -17.02
N GLU A 428 20.48 -29.76 -17.67
CA GLU A 428 19.83 -28.92 -18.69
C GLU A 428 19.15 -27.70 -18.08
N MET A 429 18.41 -27.88 -16.99
CA MET A 429 17.79 -26.76 -16.22
C MET A 429 18.87 -25.79 -15.76
N GLU A 430 20.00 -26.28 -15.19
CA GLU A 430 21.09 -25.44 -14.71
C GLU A 430 21.77 -24.67 -15.86
N ARG A 431 21.99 -25.29 -17.00
CA ARG A 431 22.56 -24.61 -18.18
C ARG A 431 21.66 -23.51 -18.74
N ASN A 432 20.36 -23.65 -18.60
CA ASN A 432 19.34 -22.72 -19.09
C ASN A 432 18.69 -21.96 -17.96
N ASP A 433 19.34 -21.83 -16.78
CA ASP A 433 18.85 -21.08 -15.66
C ASP A 433 18.44 -19.66 -16.09
N PHE A 434 17.22 -19.25 -15.73
CA PHE A 434 16.65 -17.97 -16.15
C PHE A 434 17.41 -16.78 -15.61
N GLY A 435 18.05 -16.90 -14.43
CA GLY A 435 18.94 -15.89 -13.89
C GLY A 435 20.20 -15.74 -14.75
N LEU A 436 20.81 -16.84 -15.18
CA LEU A 436 21.94 -16.81 -16.12
C LEU A 436 21.57 -16.08 -17.43
N LEU A 437 20.37 -16.32 -17.92
CA LEU A 437 19.87 -15.68 -19.16
C LEU A 437 19.56 -14.19 -18.99
N ARG A 438 19.24 -13.75 -17.78
CA ARG A 438 18.86 -12.35 -17.48
C ARG A 438 20.04 -11.51 -17.02
N THR A 439 20.80 -11.99 -16.04
CA THR A 439 21.84 -11.25 -15.31
C THR A 439 23.25 -11.84 -15.45
N GLY A 440 23.38 -13.02 -16.07
CA GLY A 440 24.64 -13.74 -16.15
C GLY A 440 25.05 -14.49 -14.88
N VAL A 441 24.16 -14.52 -13.87
CA VAL A 441 24.36 -15.24 -12.59
C VAL A 441 23.17 -16.16 -12.38
N ALA A 442 23.43 -17.44 -12.00
CA ALA A 442 22.36 -18.39 -11.72
C ALA A 442 21.42 -17.87 -10.61
N ALA A 443 20.12 -18.00 -10.84
CA ALA A 443 19.11 -17.61 -9.86
C ALA A 443 18.88 -18.69 -8.80
N PHE A 444 19.08 -19.97 -9.15
CA PHE A 444 18.79 -21.09 -8.27
C PHE A 444 20.03 -21.94 -7.98
N ASP A 445 20.14 -22.49 -6.77
CA ASP A 445 21.18 -23.45 -6.39
C ASP A 445 20.74 -24.89 -6.72
N TYR A 446 21.14 -25.36 -7.89
CA TYR A 446 20.78 -26.71 -8.37
C TYR A 446 21.36 -27.87 -7.51
N ASN A 447 22.30 -27.58 -6.61
CA ASN A 447 22.75 -28.60 -5.66
C ASN A 447 21.64 -28.91 -4.64
N LYS A 448 20.81 -27.97 -4.30
CA LYS A 448 19.61 -28.22 -3.48
C LYS A 448 18.67 -29.23 -4.16
N LEU A 449 18.43 -29.04 -5.48
CA LEU A 449 17.60 -29.97 -6.24
C LEU A 449 18.24 -31.35 -6.36
N ARG A 450 19.55 -31.41 -6.64
CA ARG A 450 20.27 -32.68 -6.67
C ARG A 450 20.21 -33.44 -5.35
N ALA A 451 20.39 -32.74 -4.24
CA ALA A 451 20.24 -33.31 -2.90
C ALA A 451 18.79 -33.78 -2.65
N HIS A 452 17.80 -32.97 -3.06
CA HIS A 452 16.37 -33.27 -2.84
C HIS A 452 15.94 -34.56 -3.59
N VAL A 453 16.44 -34.79 -4.79
CA VAL A 453 16.19 -36.03 -5.55
C VAL A 453 17.09 -37.21 -5.15
N GLY A 454 18.09 -36.99 -4.31
CA GLY A 454 18.99 -38.05 -3.83
C GLY A 454 20.20 -38.35 -4.73
N LEU A 455 20.69 -37.33 -5.43
CA LEU A 455 21.94 -37.42 -6.26
C LEU A 455 23.22 -37.10 -5.48
N CYS A 456 23.13 -36.56 -4.26
CA CYS A 456 24.28 -36.26 -3.39
C CYS A 456 24.40 -37.23 -2.24
#